data_1069b09b853cfe75c1cd9494bee72c89
#
_entry.id   1069b09b853cfe75c1cd9494bee72c89
#
_cell.length_a   1.000
_cell.length_b   1.000
_cell.length_c   1.000
_cell.angle_alpha   90.00
_cell.angle_beta   90.00
_cell.angle_gamma   90.00
#
_symmetry.space_group_name_H-M   'P 1'
#
loop_
_entity.id
_entity.type
_entity.pdbx_description
1 polymer ?
#
loop_
_entity_poly.entity_id
_entity_poly.type
_entity_poly.pdbx_seq_one_letter_code
_entity_poly.pdbx_strand_id
1 'polypeptide(L)'
;MPPFSAQLALLAMKLLRPGPPETVVREYLHHPFHMPDTLSIAIVALNEEANIGRVLASVSWANEIVVVDSGSSDRTCEIARDYGARVIHEPWRGYTGQKNYALELCTKDWVLSLDADEEVSSDLAAEVREVLANSGPLDGYSIPRKNLFLGRWMKHGGFYPDPKLRLFRRDMAYSTGRDPHDRFEMKQSKRVGRTRGAMIHHTYPTLILYLEHMNRYSSVWNRVPGAQPRPFSIPAIVIRPLATFLYNYFIRLGILDGREGLLLHMYHAGYVSWKYAKAWEMGRKTVG
;
A
#
# COMPACT_ATOMS: atom_id res chain seq x y z
N MET A 1 -22.58 42.76 -37.06
CA MET A 1 -21.68 41.62 -37.36
C MET A 1 -20.90 42.00 -38.62
N PRO A 2 -19.59 42.01 -38.61
CA PRO A 2 -18.82 42.25 -39.82
C PRO A 2 -18.98 41.10 -40.82
N PRO A 3 -18.95 41.33 -42.12
CA PRO A 3 -19.16 40.33 -43.14
C PRO A 3 -18.04 39.27 -43.12
N PHE A 4 -18.40 38.05 -43.46
CA PHE A 4 -17.54 36.81 -43.43
C PHE A 4 -16.20 36.99 -44.18
N SER A 5 -16.15 37.86 -45.17
CA SER A 5 -14.95 38.24 -45.93
C SER A 5 -13.87 38.96 -45.11
N ALA A 6 -14.27 39.71 -44.07
CA ALA A 6 -13.31 40.44 -43.21
C ALA A 6 -12.62 39.51 -42.21
N GLN A 7 -13.27 38.40 -41.80
CA GLN A 7 -12.66 37.40 -40.90
C GLN A 7 -11.63 36.53 -41.62
N LEU A 8 -11.85 36.21 -42.90
CA LEU A 8 -10.89 35.50 -43.76
C LEU A 8 -9.64 36.34 -44.06
N ALA A 9 -9.80 37.64 -44.28
CA ALA A 9 -8.66 38.54 -44.50
C ALA A 9 -7.81 38.72 -43.23
N LEU A 10 -8.41 38.74 -42.04
CA LEU A 10 -7.69 38.81 -40.77
C LEU A 10 -6.95 37.46 -40.44
N LEU A 11 -7.50 36.35 -40.86
CA LEU A 11 -6.88 35.05 -40.72
C LEU A 11 -5.69 34.86 -41.68
N ALA A 12 -5.84 35.35 -42.93
CA ALA A 12 -4.76 35.35 -43.92
C ALA A 12 -3.61 36.30 -43.55
N MET A 13 -3.90 37.47 -42.95
CA MET A 13 -2.86 38.36 -42.42
C MET A 13 -2.12 37.79 -41.18
N LYS A 14 -2.74 36.95 -40.41
CA LYS A 14 -2.07 36.22 -39.31
C LYS A 14 -1.15 35.11 -39.80
N LEU A 15 -1.42 34.53 -40.97
CA LEU A 15 -0.61 33.50 -41.62
C LEU A 15 0.59 34.06 -42.40
N LEU A 16 0.61 35.35 -42.70
CA LEU A 16 1.69 36.05 -43.44
C LEU A 16 2.67 36.81 -42.52
N ARG A 17 2.60 36.62 -41.19
CA ARG A 17 3.67 37.11 -40.32
C ARG A 17 4.90 36.22 -40.51
N PRO A 18 6.11 36.79 -40.63
CA PRO A 18 7.34 35.99 -40.64
C PRO A 18 7.32 35.11 -39.38
N GLY A 19 7.53 33.79 -39.56
CA GLY A 19 7.61 32.83 -38.48
C GLY A 19 8.64 33.27 -37.44
N PRO A 20 8.55 32.80 -36.21
CA PRO A 20 9.55 33.07 -35.19
C PRO A 20 10.95 32.67 -35.73
N PRO A 21 12.01 33.43 -35.40
CA PRO A 21 13.36 33.15 -35.90
C PRO A 21 13.72 31.67 -35.65
N GLU A 22 14.41 31.07 -36.61
CA GLU A 22 14.78 29.62 -36.58
C GLU A 22 15.36 29.15 -35.25
N THR A 23 15.99 30.02 -34.47
CA THR A 23 16.47 29.77 -33.11
C THR A 23 15.34 29.43 -32.13
N VAL A 24 14.18 30.10 -32.22
CA VAL A 24 13.03 29.83 -31.35
C VAL A 24 12.38 28.50 -31.71
N VAL A 25 12.28 28.17 -33.00
CA VAL A 25 11.74 26.88 -33.45
C VAL A 25 12.64 25.73 -33.04
N ARG A 26 13.99 25.88 -33.02
CA ARG A 26 14.93 24.88 -32.55
C ARG A 26 14.82 24.64 -31.05
N GLU A 27 14.51 25.65 -30.27
CA GLU A 27 14.36 25.49 -28.79
C GLU A 27 13.10 24.69 -28.42
N TYR A 28 12.02 24.83 -29.19
CA TYR A 28 10.78 24.04 -29.00
C TYR A 28 10.91 22.61 -29.55
N LEU A 29 11.79 22.34 -30.51
CA LEU A 29 12.01 21.00 -31.06
C LEU A 29 12.97 20.13 -30.23
N HIS A 30 13.62 20.66 -29.21
CA HIS A 30 14.55 19.94 -28.34
C HIS A 30 13.98 19.54 -26.98
N HIS A 31 12.72 19.84 -26.67
CA HIS A 31 12.01 19.13 -25.60
C HIS A 31 11.37 17.90 -26.25
N PRO A 32 11.92 16.68 -26.03
CA PRO A 32 11.20 15.48 -26.43
C PRO A 32 9.83 15.54 -25.75
N PHE A 33 8.74 15.43 -26.52
CA PHE A 33 7.40 15.24 -25.97
C PHE A 33 7.48 13.98 -25.12
N HIS A 34 7.70 14.18 -23.81
CA HIS A 34 7.69 13.07 -22.88
C HIS A 34 6.23 12.68 -22.63
N MET A 35 5.83 11.54 -23.18
CA MET A 35 4.53 10.98 -22.84
C MET A 35 4.56 10.58 -21.36
N PRO A 36 3.52 10.93 -20.58
CA PRO A 36 3.46 10.51 -19.18
C PRO A 36 3.68 9.00 -19.04
N ASP A 37 4.48 8.61 -18.06
CA ASP A 37 4.64 7.19 -17.70
C ASP A 37 3.27 6.60 -17.34
N THR A 38 3.08 5.32 -17.62
CA THR A 38 1.84 4.59 -17.37
C THR A 38 1.91 3.79 -16.08
N LEU A 39 0.74 3.50 -15.46
CA LEU A 39 0.64 2.86 -14.15
C LEU A 39 -0.18 1.58 -14.19
N SER A 40 0.38 0.49 -13.66
CA SER A 40 -0.36 -0.70 -13.22
C SER A 40 -0.62 -0.66 -11.73
N ILE A 41 -1.83 -1.03 -11.33
CA ILE A 41 -2.17 -1.34 -9.94
C ILE A 41 -2.10 -2.86 -9.78
N ALA A 42 -1.34 -3.34 -8.78
CA ALA A 42 -1.22 -4.74 -8.43
C ALA A 42 -1.88 -5.00 -7.08
N ILE A 43 -2.93 -5.82 -7.05
CA ILE A 43 -3.69 -6.18 -5.85
C ILE A 43 -3.72 -7.69 -5.68
N VAL A 44 -3.51 -8.17 -4.45
CA VAL A 44 -3.77 -9.57 -4.05
C VAL A 44 -5.00 -9.59 -3.16
N ALA A 45 -5.95 -10.47 -3.44
CA ALA A 45 -7.22 -10.54 -2.72
C ALA A 45 -7.60 -11.97 -2.32
N LEU A 46 -8.29 -12.10 -1.18
CA LEU A 46 -8.97 -13.31 -0.73
C LEU A 46 -10.11 -12.92 0.22
N ASN A 47 -11.37 -13.05 -0.24
CA ASN A 47 -12.58 -12.72 0.52
C ASN A 47 -12.58 -11.28 1.06
N GLU A 48 -12.49 -10.32 0.15
CA GLU A 48 -12.40 -8.88 0.43
C GLU A 48 -13.58 -8.08 -0.16
N GLU A 49 -14.77 -8.70 -0.30
CA GLU A 49 -15.95 -8.04 -0.89
C GLU A 49 -16.32 -6.74 -0.17
N ALA A 50 -16.05 -6.65 1.15
CA ALA A 50 -16.33 -5.46 1.95
C ALA A 50 -15.37 -4.29 1.66
N ASN A 51 -14.18 -4.55 1.10
CA ASN A 51 -13.10 -3.57 0.92
C ASN A 51 -12.77 -3.28 -0.53
N ILE A 52 -12.75 -4.32 -1.37
CA ILE A 52 -12.18 -4.26 -2.74
C ILE A 52 -12.81 -3.15 -3.60
N GLY A 53 -14.12 -2.93 -3.51
CA GLY A 53 -14.80 -1.89 -4.29
C GLY A 53 -14.28 -0.48 -3.97
N ARG A 54 -14.04 -0.16 -2.69
CA ARG A 54 -13.48 1.11 -2.26
C ARG A 54 -12.04 1.30 -2.75
N VAL A 55 -11.22 0.25 -2.66
CA VAL A 55 -9.83 0.27 -3.15
C VAL A 55 -9.81 0.54 -4.65
N LEU A 56 -10.60 -0.20 -5.43
CA LEU A 56 -10.67 -0.06 -6.89
C LEU A 56 -11.21 1.32 -7.32
N ALA A 57 -12.22 1.84 -6.63
CA ALA A 57 -12.72 3.20 -6.87
C ALA A 57 -11.62 4.25 -6.70
N SER A 58 -10.74 4.09 -5.70
CA SER A 58 -9.65 5.03 -5.41
C SER A 58 -8.54 5.05 -6.47
N VAL A 59 -8.46 4.02 -7.32
CA VAL A 59 -7.43 3.84 -8.36
C VAL A 59 -8.01 3.69 -9.77
N SER A 60 -9.30 3.99 -9.97
CA SER A 60 -9.99 3.87 -11.26
C SER A 60 -9.36 4.71 -12.40
N TRP A 61 -8.50 5.66 -12.07
CA TRP A 61 -7.74 6.51 -12.98
C TRP A 61 -6.44 5.85 -13.52
N ALA A 62 -6.04 4.67 -13.03
CA ALA A 62 -4.84 3.97 -13.48
C ALA A 62 -5.04 3.38 -14.89
N ASN A 63 -3.93 3.11 -15.59
CA ASN A 63 -3.96 2.57 -16.94
C ASN A 63 -4.23 1.06 -16.97
N GLU A 64 -3.94 0.36 -15.88
CA GLU A 64 -4.14 -1.08 -15.72
C GLU A 64 -4.43 -1.41 -14.26
N ILE A 65 -5.38 -2.29 -14.01
CA ILE A 65 -5.64 -2.85 -12.68
C ILE A 65 -5.58 -4.37 -12.79
N VAL A 66 -4.69 -4.98 -12.02
CA VAL A 66 -4.48 -6.43 -11.93
C VAL A 66 -4.88 -6.88 -10.53
N VAL A 67 -5.82 -7.80 -10.44
CA VAL A 67 -6.24 -8.43 -9.18
C VAL A 67 -5.90 -9.91 -9.24
N VAL A 68 -5.02 -10.37 -8.37
CA VAL A 68 -4.70 -11.79 -8.20
C VAL A 68 -5.55 -12.33 -7.05
N ASP A 69 -6.52 -13.15 -7.40
CA ASP A 69 -7.44 -13.78 -6.47
C ASP A 69 -6.91 -15.13 -6.00
N SER A 70 -6.87 -15.34 -4.70
CA SER A 70 -6.35 -16.55 -4.06
C SER A 70 -7.43 -17.62 -3.80
N GLY A 71 -8.61 -17.50 -4.41
CA GLY A 71 -9.73 -18.42 -4.26
C GLY A 71 -10.85 -17.85 -3.40
N SER A 72 -11.26 -16.61 -3.65
CA SER A 72 -12.41 -15.98 -2.97
C SER A 72 -13.70 -16.75 -3.24
N SER A 73 -14.48 -16.92 -2.18
CA SER A 73 -15.81 -17.54 -2.22
C SER A 73 -16.96 -16.53 -2.09
N ASP A 74 -16.63 -15.26 -1.88
CA ASP A 74 -17.53 -14.12 -1.80
C ASP A 74 -17.57 -13.36 -3.14
N ARG A 75 -18.16 -12.15 -3.16
CA ARG A 75 -18.29 -11.34 -4.37
C ARG A 75 -17.02 -10.56 -4.77
N THR A 76 -15.87 -10.81 -4.16
CA THR A 76 -14.60 -10.10 -4.43
C THR A 76 -14.29 -10.03 -5.94
N CYS A 77 -14.31 -11.18 -6.61
CA CYS A 77 -13.97 -11.27 -8.04
C CYS A 77 -15.01 -10.60 -8.95
N GLU A 78 -16.29 -10.68 -8.60
CA GLU A 78 -17.39 -10.01 -9.33
C GLU A 78 -17.18 -8.49 -9.27
N ILE A 79 -17.06 -7.95 -8.05
CA ILE A 79 -16.83 -6.52 -7.84
C ILE A 79 -15.57 -6.05 -8.58
N ALA A 80 -14.48 -6.81 -8.51
CA ALA A 80 -13.25 -6.42 -9.19
C ALA A 80 -13.42 -6.30 -10.72
N ARG A 81 -14.16 -7.21 -11.35
CA ARG A 81 -14.46 -7.15 -12.79
C ARG A 81 -15.36 -5.96 -13.16
N ASP A 82 -16.33 -5.61 -12.31
CA ASP A 82 -17.22 -4.47 -12.52
C ASP A 82 -16.45 -3.13 -12.54
N TYR A 83 -15.31 -3.04 -11.83
CA TYR A 83 -14.38 -1.92 -11.91
C TYR A 83 -13.37 -2.00 -13.06
N GLY A 84 -13.51 -2.99 -13.98
CA GLY A 84 -12.62 -3.17 -15.12
C GLY A 84 -11.26 -3.79 -14.81
N ALA A 85 -11.10 -4.38 -13.62
CA ALA A 85 -9.86 -5.05 -13.26
C ALA A 85 -9.69 -6.37 -14.02
N ARG A 86 -8.45 -6.66 -14.43
CA ARG A 86 -8.05 -7.97 -14.93
C ARG A 86 -7.88 -8.91 -13.74
N VAL A 87 -8.85 -9.79 -13.51
CA VAL A 87 -8.87 -10.73 -12.38
C VAL A 87 -8.25 -12.06 -12.81
N ILE A 88 -7.22 -12.50 -12.12
CA ILE A 88 -6.52 -13.76 -12.33
C ILE A 88 -6.66 -14.63 -11.08
N HIS A 89 -7.15 -15.84 -11.23
CA HIS A 89 -7.17 -16.81 -10.15
C HIS A 89 -5.83 -17.51 -10.05
N GLU A 90 -5.22 -17.51 -8.86
CA GLU A 90 -3.94 -18.17 -8.58
C GLU A 90 -3.98 -18.81 -7.20
N PRO A 91 -3.77 -20.12 -7.08
CA PRO A 91 -3.68 -20.79 -5.78
C PRO A 91 -2.66 -20.11 -4.86
N TRP A 92 -2.94 -20.13 -3.56
CA TRP A 92 -2.13 -19.43 -2.57
C TRP A 92 -0.66 -19.91 -2.55
N ARG A 93 0.27 -18.98 -2.81
CA ARG A 93 1.73 -19.20 -2.83
C ARG A 93 2.45 -18.57 -1.63
N GLY A 94 1.75 -18.19 -0.57
CA GLY A 94 2.25 -17.30 0.48
C GLY A 94 2.20 -15.83 0.07
N TYR A 95 2.27 -14.91 1.05
CA TYR A 95 2.15 -13.46 0.77
C TYR A 95 3.19 -12.97 -0.24
N THR A 96 4.45 -13.35 -0.06
CA THR A 96 5.56 -12.98 -0.94
C THR A 96 5.38 -13.53 -2.37
N GLY A 97 5.03 -14.81 -2.50
CA GLY A 97 4.83 -15.44 -3.80
C GLY A 97 3.66 -14.85 -4.57
N GLN A 98 2.55 -14.59 -3.88
CA GLN A 98 1.35 -14.01 -4.49
C GLN A 98 1.58 -12.57 -4.98
N LYS A 99 2.28 -11.76 -4.17
CA LYS A 99 2.63 -10.38 -4.56
C LYS A 99 3.62 -10.35 -5.73
N ASN A 100 4.63 -11.20 -5.74
CA ASN A 100 5.56 -11.29 -6.88
C ASN A 100 4.84 -11.69 -8.16
N TYR A 101 3.94 -12.66 -8.09
CA TYR A 101 3.14 -13.06 -9.25
C TYR A 101 2.26 -11.91 -9.76
N ALA A 102 1.65 -11.13 -8.87
CA ALA A 102 0.89 -9.94 -9.27
C ALA A 102 1.77 -8.89 -9.98
N LEU A 103 3.04 -8.70 -9.54
CA LEU A 103 3.99 -7.81 -10.22
C LEU A 103 4.34 -8.31 -11.62
N GLU A 104 4.56 -9.62 -11.80
CA GLU A 104 4.89 -10.23 -13.11
C GLU A 104 3.79 -10.02 -14.15
N LEU A 105 2.55 -9.89 -13.72
CA LEU A 105 1.40 -9.65 -14.57
C LEU A 105 1.22 -8.19 -15.00
N CYS A 106 1.90 -7.24 -14.35
CA CYS A 106 1.83 -5.81 -14.65
C CYS A 106 2.57 -5.47 -15.95
N THR A 107 1.98 -4.61 -16.79
CA THR A 107 2.53 -4.29 -18.12
C THR A 107 2.98 -2.84 -18.28
N LYS A 108 2.62 -1.94 -17.35
CA LYS A 108 2.88 -0.50 -17.45
C LYS A 108 4.26 -0.13 -16.89
N ASP A 109 4.67 1.13 -17.07
CA ASP A 109 6.02 1.62 -16.71
C ASP A 109 6.26 1.61 -15.20
N TRP A 110 5.21 1.92 -14.42
CA TRP A 110 5.21 1.91 -12.96
C TRP A 110 4.20 0.91 -12.41
N VAL A 111 4.47 0.44 -11.20
CA VAL A 111 3.55 -0.39 -10.44
C VAL A 111 3.29 0.26 -9.08
N LEU A 112 2.01 0.40 -8.73
CA LEU A 112 1.55 0.66 -7.37
C LEU A 112 0.94 -0.63 -6.82
N SER A 113 1.61 -1.23 -5.85
CA SER A 113 1.09 -2.43 -5.17
C SER A 113 0.27 -2.04 -3.95
N LEU A 114 -0.95 -2.58 -3.87
CA LEU A 114 -1.89 -2.34 -2.77
C LEU A 114 -2.36 -3.67 -2.17
N ASP A 115 -2.61 -3.67 -0.88
CA ASP A 115 -3.41 -4.72 -0.26
C ASP A 115 -4.90 -4.41 -0.51
N ALA A 116 -5.78 -5.42 -0.50
CA ALA A 116 -7.18 -5.25 -0.89
C ALA A 116 -8.02 -4.41 0.10
N ASP A 117 -7.41 -3.96 1.20
CA ASP A 117 -7.95 -3.06 2.22
C ASP A 117 -7.21 -1.71 2.30
N GLU A 118 -6.30 -1.42 1.34
CA GLU A 118 -5.53 -0.17 1.25
C GLU A 118 -6.11 0.76 0.17
N GLU A 119 -6.70 1.88 0.57
CA GLU A 119 -7.28 2.92 -0.29
C GLU A 119 -6.26 4.02 -0.57
N VAL A 120 -6.18 4.48 -1.82
CA VAL A 120 -5.35 5.62 -2.22
C VAL A 120 -6.08 6.92 -1.92
N SER A 121 -5.53 7.79 -1.04
CA SER A 121 -6.12 9.10 -0.79
C SER A 121 -6.05 10.01 -2.01
N SER A 122 -6.92 11.02 -2.09
CA SER A 122 -6.92 12.02 -3.15
C SER A 122 -5.57 12.73 -3.31
N ASP A 123 -4.93 13.06 -2.18
CA ASP A 123 -3.62 13.70 -2.17
C ASP A 123 -2.54 12.77 -2.73
N LEU A 124 -2.58 11.48 -2.36
CA LEU A 124 -1.65 10.48 -2.89
C LEU A 124 -1.88 10.27 -4.40
N ALA A 125 -3.14 10.19 -4.83
CA ALA A 125 -3.46 10.05 -6.25
C ALA A 125 -2.95 11.22 -7.10
N ALA A 126 -3.05 12.45 -6.59
CA ALA A 126 -2.51 13.64 -7.25
C ALA A 126 -0.97 13.58 -7.35
N GLU A 127 -0.30 13.24 -6.25
CA GLU A 127 1.16 13.13 -6.20
C GLU A 127 1.70 12.00 -7.11
N VAL A 128 1.01 10.86 -7.17
CA VAL A 128 1.39 9.77 -8.10
C VAL A 128 1.25 10.22 -9.55
N ARG A 129 0.16 10.91 -9.92
CA ARG A 129 0.02 11.46 -11.29
C ARG A 129 1.12 12.47 -11.63
N GLU A 130 1.56 13.28 -10.67
CA GLU A 130 2.68 14.20 -10.85
C GLU A 130 4.00 13.44 -11.08
N VAL A 131 4.24 12.35 -10.36
CA VAL A 131 5.41 11.46 -10.56
C VAL A 131 5.39 10.88 -11.98
N LEU A 132 4.24 10.38 -12.45
CA LEU A 132 4.09 9.80 -13.78
C LEU A 132 4.29 10.84 -14.89
N ALA A 133 3.87 12.09 -14.67
CA ALA A 133 4.01 13.17 -15.65
C ALA A 133 5.45 13.68 -15.79
N ASN A 134 6.27 13.59 -14.74
CA ASN A 134 7.55 14.28 -14.68
C ASN A 134 8.79 13.38 -14.72
N SER A 135 8.66 12.07 -14.92
CA SER A 135 9.77 11.08 -15.05
C SER A 135 11.06 11.47 -14.31
N GLY A 136 10.94 11.66 -13.00
CA GLY A 136 12.05 12.05 -12.15
C GLY A 136 13.14 10.99 -12.01
N PRO A 137 14.25 11.30 -11.35
CA PRO A 137 15.42 10.39 -11.21
C PRO A 137 15.17 9.24 -10.23
N LEU A 138 14.03 9.18 -9.56
CA LEU A 138 13.71 8.16 -8.57
C LEU A 138 13.09 6.92 -9.22
N ASP A 139 13.38 5.77 -8.64
CA ASP A 139 12.91 4.47 -9.13
C ASP A 139 11.81 3.88 -8.26
N GLY A 140 11.53 4.49 -7.11
CA GLY A 140 10.47 4.07 -6.22
C GLY A 140 10.13 5.10 -5.16
N TYR A 141 9.00 4.88 -4.47
CA TYR A 141 8.50 5.74 -3.40
C TYR A 141 7.95 4.92 -2.25
N SER A 142 8.38 5.28 -1.04
CA SER A 142 7.76 4.84 0.19
C SER A 142 6.57 5.73 0.52
N ILE A 143 5.42 5.11 0.74
CA ILE A 143 4.14 5.77 0.96
C ILE A 143 3.76 5.62 2.44
N PRO A 144 3.47 6.71 3.16
CA PRO A 144 2.95 6.64 4.52
C PRO A 144 1.58 5.95 4.54
N ARG A 145 1.31 5.16 5.60
CA ARG A 145 0.06 4.42 5.74
C ARG A 145 -0.71 4.89 6.98
N LYS A 146 -1.93 5.36 6.76
CA LYS A 146 -2.88 5.77 7.81
C LYS A 146 -3.67 4.54 8.26
N ASN A 147 -3.22 3.90 9.32
CA ASN A 147 -3.90 2.72 9.86
C ASN A 147 -5.16 3.14 10.63
N LEU A 148 -6.33 2.57 10.24
CA LEU A 148 -7.60 2.79 10.93
C LEU A 148 -7.86 1.68 11.94
N PHE A 149 -8.28 2.06 13.12
CA PHE A 149 -8.76 1.15 14.16
C PHE A 149 -10.14 1.63 14.63
N LEU A 150 -11.15 0.78 14.50
CA LEU A 150 -12.56 1.10 14.79
C LEU A 150 -13.03 2.39 14.07
N GLY A 151 -12.58 2.57 12.81
CA GLY A 151 -12.91 3.73 11.99
C GLY A 151 -12.09 5.00 12.28
N ARG A 152 -11.24 5.00 13.31
CA ARG A 152 -10.39 6.15 13.66
C ARG A 152 -8.96 5.97 13.14
N TRP A 153 -8.41 7.02 12.54
CA TRP A 153 -6.99 7.07 12.20
C TRP A 153 -6.11 7.15 13.46
N MET A 154 -5.27 6.13 13.65
CA MET A 154 -4.27 6.10 14.73
C MET A 154 -3.03 6.92 14.32
N LYS A 155 -2.88 8.09 14.92
CA LYS A 155 -1.79 9.04 14.61
C LYS A 155 -0.56 8.81 15.46
N HIS A 156 -0.73 8.29 16.65
CA HIS A 156 0.30 8.20 17.68
C HIS A 156 0.59 6.73 18.05
N GLY A 157 1.30 6.52 19.14
CA GLY A 157 1.61 5.16 19.60
C GLY A 157 2.52 4.36 18.67
N GLY A 158 3.07 4.97 17.62
CA GLY A 158 3.92 4.31 16.63
C GLY A 158 3.16 3.69 15.43
N PHE A 159 1.89 4.01 15.26
CA PHE A 159 1.06 3.53 14.14
C PHE A 159 1.14 4.41 12.90
N TYR A 160 1.64 5.63 13.03
CA TYR A 160 1.88 6.54 11.91
C TYR A 160 3.26 7.23 12.10
N PRO A 161 4.01 7.48 10.99
CA PRO A 161 3.68 7.31 9.56
C PRO A 161 4.05 5.93 9.03
N ASP A 162 3.96 4.85 9.44
CA ASP A 162 4.20 3.49 8.94
C ASP A 162 4.53 3.41 7.41
N PRO A 163 5.70 3.88 6.94
CA PRO A 163 6.01 3.97 5.51
C PRO A 163 6.22 2.59 4.89
N LYS A 164 5.64 2.38 3.70
CA LYS A 164 5.80 1.15 2.91
C LYS A 164 6.28 1.50 1.51
N LEU A 165 7.28 0.80 0.98
CA LEU A 165 7.63 0.86 -0.44
C LEU A 165 6.48 0.23 -1.22
N ARG A 166 5.75 1.03 -2.01
CA ARG A 166 4.55 0.58 -2.73
C ARG A 166 4.50 1.04 -4.19
N LEU A 167 5.09 2.19 -4.53
CA LEU A 167 5.17 2.69 -5.89
C LEU A 167 6.62 2.52 -6.39
N PHE A 168 6.80 1.89 -7.54
CA PHE A 168 8.13 1.66 -8.13
C PHE A 168 8.05 1.42 -9.63
N ARG A 169 9.16 1.66 -10.34
CA ARG A 169 9.26 1.29 -11.76
C ARG A 169 9.11 -0.21 -11.91
N ARG A 170 8.39 -0.63 -12.95
CA ARG A 170 8.20 -2.05 -13.25
C ARG A 170 9.55 -2.76 -13.28
N ASP A 171 9.58 -4.00 -12.79
CA ASP A 171 10.74 -4.88 -12.72
C ASP A 171 11.87 -4.44 -11.77
N MET A 172 11.75 -3.27 -11.11
CA MET A 172 12.78 -2.74 -10.19
C MET A 172 12.59 -3.16 -8.73
N ALA A 173 11.46 -3.78 -8.38
CA ALA A 173 11.19 -4.23 -7.03
C ALA A 173 10.70 -5.67 -6.99
N TYR A 174 10.74 -6.27 -5.82
CA TYR A 174 10.19 -7.60 -5.52
C TYR A 174 9.69 -7.65 -4.09
N SER A 175 8.73 -8.54 -3.84
CA SER A 175 8.29 -8.84 -2.48
C SER A 175 9.20 -9.88 -1.85
N THR A 176 9.56 -9.66 -0.58
CA THR A 176 10.42 -10.53 0.22
C THR A 176 9.99 -10.49 1.68
N GLY A 177 10.57 -11.35 2.49
CA GLY A 177 10.27 -11.45 3.92
C GLY A 177 9.74 -12.82 4.30
N ARG A 178 9.28 -12.92 5.54
CA ARG A 178 8.64 -14.15 6.07
C ARG A 178 7.17 -13.87 6.28
N ASP A 179 6.31 -14.78 5.87
CA ASP A 179 4.88 -14.68 6.14
C ASP A 179 4.62 -14.53 7.66
N PRO A 180 3.78 -13.60 8.06
CA PRO A 180 3.01 -12.60 7.32
C PRO A 180 3.69 -11.21 7.24
N HIS A 181 5.01 -11.12 7.41
CA HIS A 181 5.78 -9.87 7.45
C HIS A 181 6.53 -9.66 6.14
N ASP A 182 5.80 -9.69 5.03
CA ASP A 182 6.33 -9.36 3.73
C ASP A 182 6.60 -7.84 3.58
N ARG A 183 7.54 -7.52 2.71
CA ARG A 183 7.86 -6.16 2.32
C ARG A 183 8.39 -6.13 0.90
N PHE A 184 8.27 -4.99 0.25
CA PHE A 184 8.95 -4.78 -1.04
C PHE A 184 10.37 -4.25 -0.81
N GLU A 185 11.29 -4.72 -1.64
CA GLU A 185 12.67 -4.25 -1.72
C GLU A 185 13.03 -3.94 -3.18
N MET A 186 13.86 -2.91 -3.40
CA MET A 186 14.40 -2.61 -4.72
C MET A 186 15.51 -3.59 -5.09
N LYS A 187 15.50 -4.09 -6.33
CA LYS A 187 16.51 -5.08 -6.80
C LYS A 187 17.93 -4.49 -6.86
N GLN A 188 18.07 -3.30 -7.42
CA GLN A 188 19.40 -2.71 -7.67
C GLN A 188 19.46 -1.22 -7.32
N SER A 189 18.35 -0.50 -7.37
CA SER A 189 18.31 0.93 -7.12
C SER A 189 18.15 1.25 -5.64
N LYS A 190 18.83 2.33 -5.21
CA LYS A 190 18.62 2.95 -3.89
C LYS A 190 17.91 4.31 -3.99
N ARG A 191 17.46 4.69 -5.20
CA ARG A 191 16.82 5.98 -5.48
C ARG A 191 15.33 5.89 -5.13
N VAL A 192 15.05 5.86 -3.83
CA VAL A 192 13.69 5.77 -3.29
C VAL A 192 13.34 7.08 -2.59
N GLY A 193 12.27 7.72 -3.06
CA GLY A 193 11.68 8.89 -2.46
C GLY A 193 10.62 8.55 -1.41
N ARG A 194 9.94 9.58 -0.92
CA ARG A 194 8.82 9.46 -0.01
C ARG A 194 7.71 10.40 -0.43
N THR A 195 6.47 9.91 -0.47
CA THR A 195 5.30 10.73 -0.72
C THR A 195 4.84 11.45 0.56
N ARG A 196 4.15 12.58 0.37
CA ARG A 196 3.41 13.27 1.43
C ARG A 196 1.99 12.73 1.56
N GLY A 197 1.37 12.40 0.42
CA GLY A 197 0.10 11.69 0.35
C GLY A 197 0.23 10.29 0.94
N ALA A 198 -0.86 9.74 1.50
CA ALA A 198 -0.85 8.50 2.26
C ALA A 198 -1.89 7.50 1.73
N MET A 199 -1.63 6.20 1.90
CA MET A 199 -2.64 5.15 1.81
C MET A 199 -3.48 5.15 3.10
N ILE A 200 -4.78 4.87 2.96
CA ILE A 200 -5.71 4.66 4.08
C ILE A 200 -5.91 3.15 4.20
N HIS A 201 -5.50 2.59 5.33
CA HIS A 201 -5.54 1.16 5.57
C HIS A 201 -6.69 0.83 6.53
N HIS A 202 -7.71 0.18 6.02
CA HIS A 202 -8.92 -0.20 6.74
C HIS A 202 -8.73 -1.49 7.54
N THR A 203 -7.68 -1.54 8.35
CA THR A 203 -7.14 -2.75 8.97
C THR A 203 -8.11 -3.45 9.92
N TYR A 204 -8.73 -2.67 10.81
CA TYR A 204 -9.52 -3.23 11.92
C TYR A 204 -10.83 -2.46 12.11
N PRO A 205 -11.85 -2.72 11.29
CA PRO A 205 -13.15 -2.08 11.40
C PRO A 205 -13.92 -2.48 12.69
N THR A 206 -13.62 -3.66 13.24
CA THR A 206 -14.20 -4.16 14.49
C THR A 206 -13.16 -4.69 15.46
N LEU A 207 -13.49 -4.70 16.74
CA LEU A 207 -12.62 -5.28 17.77
C LEU A 207 -12.47 -6.81 17.61
N ILE A 208 -13.52 -7.48 17.16
CA ILE A 208 -13.51 -8.93 16.90
C ILE A 208 -12.42 -9.26 15.87
N LEU A 209 -12.45 -8.59 14.73
CA LEU A 209 -11.43 -8.80 13.67
C LEU A 209 -10.01 -8.50 14.15
N TYR A 210 -9.85 -7.45 14.97
CA TYR A 210 -8.56 -7.15 15.57
C TYR A 210 -8.06 -8.30 16.45
N LEU A 211 -8.92 -8.82 17.37
CA LEU A 211 -8.55 -9.88 18.30
C LEU A 211 -8.23 -11.20 17.57
N GLU A 212 -9.03 -11.56 16.57
CA GLU A 212 -8.79 -12.72 15.72
C GLU A 212 -7.44 -12.63 15.00
N HIS A 213 -7.15 -11.44 14.42
CA HIS A 213 -5.89 -11.18 13.73
C HIS A 213 -4.69 -11.30 14.69
N MET A 214 -4.77 -10.67 15.86
CA MET A 214 -3.71 -10.75 16.88
C MET A 214 -3.55 -12.17 17.41
N ASN A 215 -4.63 -12.92 17.59
CA ASN A 215 -4.58 -14.32 17.97
C ASN A 215 -3.86 -15.17 16.91
N ARG A 216 -4.19 -14.99 15.63
CA ARG A 216 -3.53 -15.64 14.49
C ARG A 216 -2.04 -15.30 14.44
N TYR A 217 -1.68 -14.00 14.48
CA TYR A 217 -0.30 -13.54 14.41
C TYR A 217 0.56 -14.01 15.57
N SER A 218 0.03 -14.02 16.79
CA SER A 218 0.75 -14.58 17.94
C SER A 218 1.04 -16.09 17.81
N SER A 219 0.23 -16.81 17.02
CA SER A 219 0.41 -18.24 16.74
C SER A 219 1.41 -18.48 15.60
N VAL A 220 1.33 -17.70 14.52
CA VAL A 220 2.24 -17.83 13.37
C VAL A 220 3.69 -17.55 13.80
N TRP A 221 3.92 -16.56 14.65
CA TRP A 221 5.26 -16.24 15.14
C TRP A 221 5.97 -17.44 15.80
N ASN A 222 5.21 -18.36 16.37
CA ASN A 222 5.71 -19.57 17.01
C ASN A 222 5.80 -20.79 16.06
N ARG A 223 5.26 -20.68 14.83
CA ARG A 223 5.25 -21.76 13.83
C ARG A 223 6.30 -21.58 12.73
N VAL A 224 7.14 -20.55 12.82
CA VAL A 224 8.22 -20.32 11.84
C VAL A 224 9.20 -21.49 11.91
N PRO A 225 9.70 -22.02 10.77
CA PRO A 225 10.76 -23.03 10.77
C PRO A 225 11.94 -22.58 11.64
N GLY A 226 12.33 -23.45 12.60
CA GLY A 226 13.39 -23.16 13.58
C GLY A 226 12.93 -22.36 14.81
N ALA A 227 11.63 -22.08 14.97
CA ALA A 227 11.12 -21.53 16.22
C ALA A 227 11.38 -22.51 17.38
N GLN A 228 12.07 -22.03 18.41
CA GLN A 228 12.36 -22.82 19.60
C GLN A 228 11.31 -22.56 20.69
N PRO A 229 10.87 -23.63 21.41
CA PRO A 229 10.09 -23.45 22.62
C PRO A 229 10.83 -22.52 23.59
N ARG A 230 10.09 -21.70 24.30
CA ARG A 230 10.66 -20.76 25.27
C ARG A 230 10.30 -21.17 26.70
N PRO A 231 11.21 -21.02 27.67
CA PRO A 231 10.87 -21.24 29.07
C PRO A 231 9.80 -20.26 29.52
N PHE A 232 9.01 -20.60 30.52
CA PHE A 232 8.10 -19.66 31.16
C PHE A 232 8.90 -18.48 31.74
N SER A 233 8.44 -17.29 31.45
CA SER A 233 9.16 -16.08 31.86
C SER A 233 8.18 -15.00 32.26
N ILE A 234 8.05 -14.72 33.55
CA ILE A 234 7.24 -13.62 34.09
C ILE A 234 7.61 -12.29 33.43
N PRO A 235 8.90 -11.91 33.30
CA PRO A 235 9.26 -10.69 32.57
C PRO A 235 8.75 -10.63 31.15
N ALA A 236 8.77 -11.73 30.40
CA ALA A 236 8.31 -11.75 29.01
C ALA A 236 6.77 -11.74 28.89
N ILE A 237 6.06 -12.37 29.81
CA ILE A 237 4.61 -12.55 29.76
C ILE A 237 3.87 -11.40 30.45
N VAL A 238 4.48 -10.74 31.44
CA VAL A 238 3.84 -9.68 32.24
C VAL A 238 4.54 -8.32 32.07
N ILE A 239 5.86 -8.26 32.33
CA ILE A 239 6.56 -6.96 32.38
C ILE A 239 6.68 -6.34 30.98
N ARG A 240 7.04 -7.13 29.95
CA ARG A 240 7.12 -6.62 28.57
C ARG A 240 5.80 -6.06 28.04
N PRO A 241 4.65 -6.74 28.17
CA PRO A 241 3.35 -6.18 27.78
C PRO A 241 3.05 -4.87 28.48
N LEU A 242 3.26 -4.81 29.80
CA LEU A 242 3.05 -3.60 30.59
C LEU A 242 3.97 -2.45 30.09
N ALA A 243 5.25 -2.72 29.92
CA ALA A 243 6.20 -1.75 29.39
C ALA A 243 5.83 -1.30 27.96
N THR A 244 5.35 -2.21 27.11
CA THR A 244 4.87 -1.90 25.75
C THR A 244 3.65 -0.98 25.81
N PHE A 245 2.68 -1.27 26.69
CA PHE A 245 1.53 -0.39 26.90
C PHE A 245 1.97 1.01 27.35
N LEU A 246 2.73 1.10 28.44
CA LEU A 246 3.18 2.37 29.00
C LEU A 246 3.98 3.19 27.96
N TYR A 247 4.89 2.54 27.25
CA TYR A 247 5.69 3.20 26.23
C TYR A 247 4.85 3.72 25.06
N ASN A 248 3.99 2.88 24.46
CA ASN A 248 3.20 3.30 23.31
C ASN A 248 2.11 4.29 23.69
N TYR A 249 1.43 4.08 24.83
CA TYR A 249 0.31 4.90 25.24
C TYR A 249 0.74 6.26 25.78
N PHE A 250 1.78 6.32 26.64
CA PHE A 250 2.25 7.56 27.25
C PHE A 250 3.43 8.18 26.49
N ILE A 251 4.52 7.44 26.29
CA ILE A 251 5.74 8.02 25.70
C ILE A 251 5.56 8.32 24.22
N ARG A 252 4.91 7.42 23.46
CA ARG A 252 4.58 7.66 22.05
C ARG A 252 3.24 8.37 21.84
N LEU A 253 2.67 8.93 22.90
CA LEU A 253 1.47 9.76 22.87
C LEU A 253 0.19 9.05 22.34
N GLY A 254 0.09 7.73 22.43
CA GLY A 254 -1.12 6.97 22.04
C GLY A 254 -2.39 7.41 22.80
N ILE A 255 -2.22 8.05 23.98
CA ILE A 255 -3.30 8.68 24.76
C ILE A 255 -4.04 9.77 23.95
N LEU A 256 -3.39 10.43 23.00
CA LEU A 256 -4.01 11.46 22.16
C LEU A 256 -4.95 10.87 21.09
N ASP A 257 -4.89 9.57 20.85
CA ASP A 257 -5.83 8.88 19.96
C ASP A 257 -7.14 8.48 20.64
N GLY A 258 -7.39 8.98 21.85
CA GLY A 258 -8.65 8.86 22.56
C GLY A 258 -8.97 7.43 23.05
N ARG A 259 -10.25 7.06 23.06
CA ARG A 259 -10.70 5.74 23.54
C ARG A 259 -10.17 4.62 22.68
N GLU A 260 -10.12 4.83 21.38
CA GLU A 260 -9.59 3.88 20.40
C GLU A 260 -8.10 3.63 20.62
N GLY A 261 -7.34 4.70 20.95
CA GLY A 261 -5.94 4.60 21.35
C GLY A 261 -5.74 3.75 22.61
N LEU A 262 -6.56 3.95 23.64
CA LEU A 262 -6.53 3.13 24.85
C LEU A 262 -6.77 1.64 24.53
N LEU A 263 -7.86 1.35 23.81
CA LEU A 263 -8.21 -0.03 23.45
C LEU A 263 -7.11 -0.69 22.62
N LEU A 264 -6.62 0.00 21.59
CA LEU A 264 -5.56 -0.50 20.70
C LEU A 264 -4.31 -0.87 21.49
N HIS A 265 -3.80 0.03 22.34
CA HIS A 265 -2.55 -0.23 23.07
C HIS A 265 -2.70 -1.25 24.19
N MET A 266 -3.88 -1.30 24.83
CA MET A 266 -4.19 -2.34 25.83
C MET A 266 -4.23 -3.73 25.20
N TYR A 267 -4.95 -3.89 24.07
CA TYR A 267 -5.03 -5.20 23.39
C TYR A 267 -3.73 -5.57 22.68
N HIS A 268 -2.98 -4.57 22.18
CA HIS A 268 -1.64 -4.82 21.63
C HIS A 268 -0.67 -5.35 22.71
N ALA A 269 -0.74 -4.82 23.92
CA ALA A 269 0.00 -5.37 25.05
C ALA A 269 -0.42 -6.83 25.35
N GLY A 270 -1.73 -7.13 25.30
CA GLY A 270 -2.24 -8.51 25.38
C GLY A 270 -1.63 -9.41 24.31
N TYR A 271 -1.59 -8.96 23.05
CA TYR A 271 -0.93 -9.69 21.96
C TYR A 271 0.54 -10.01 22.26
N VAL A 272 1.29 -9.05 22.83
CA VAL A 272 2.69 -9.29 23.23
C VAL A 272 2.77 -10.39 24.29
N SER A 273 1.85 -10.42 25.28
CA SER A 273 1.77 -11.49 26.27
C SER A 273 1.49 -12.86 25.63
N TRP A 274 0.45 -12.93 24.77
CA TRP A 274 0.03 -14.17 24.10
C TRP A 274 1.17 -14.78 23.27
N LYS A 275 1.95 -13.96 22.59
CA LYS A 275 3.10 -14.41 21.80
C LYS A 275 4.10 -15.21 22.62
N TYR A 276 4.42 -14.77 23.84
CA TYR A 276 5.35 -15.47 24.72
C TYR A 276 4.70 -16.65 25.47
N ALA A 277 3.45 -16.51 25.86
CA ALA A 277 2.70 -17.59 26.50
C ALA A 277 2.53 -18.80 25.56
N LYS A 278 2.16 -18.56 24.30
CA LYS A 278 2.06 -19.62 23.28
C LYS A 278 3.42 -20.26 22.95
N ALA A 279 4.51 -19.50 22.96
CA ALA A 279 5.86 -20.05 22.78
C ALA A 279 6.26 -21.00 23.92
N TRP A 280 5.84 -20.73 25.14
CA TRP A 280 6.00 -21.61 26.27
C TRP A 280 5.09 -22.83 26.17
N GLU A 281 3.81 -22.67 25.81
CA GLU A 281 2.85 -23.79 25.66
C GLU A 281 3.35 -24.84 24.64
N MET A 282 3.98 -24.40 23.55
CA MET A 282 4.57 -25.30 22.54
C MET A 282 5.58 -26.26 23.15
N GLY A 283 6.40 -25.80 24.10
CA GLY A 283 7.38 -26.64 24.79
C GLY A 283 6.77 -27.74 25.68
N ARG A 284 5.52 -27.56 26.11
CA ARG A 284 4.80 -28.55 26.91
C ARG A 284 4.20 -29.70 26.08
N LYS A 285 3.79 -29.38 24.82
CA LYS A 285 3.20 -30.39 23.91
C LYS A 285 4.22 -31.35 23.31
N THR A 286 5.52 -31.04 23.41
CA THR A 286 6.61 -31.91 22.93
C THR A 286 7.12 -32.88 23.99
N VAL A 287 6.63 -32.84 25.24
CA VAL A 287 7.05 -33.66 26.38
C VAL A 287 5.99 -34.74 26.73
N GLY A 288 4.89 -34.81 26.01
CA GLY A 288 3.87 -35.87 26.06
C GLY A 288 3.86 -36.61 24.73
#